data_0acb4b22f929ab76a0f72e29d0408b0e
#
_entry.id   0acb4b22f929ab76a0f72e29d0408b0e
#
_cell.length_a   1.000
_cell.length_b   1.000
_cell.length_c   1.000
_cell.angle_alpha   90.00
_cell.angle_beta   90.00
_cell.angle_gamma   90.00
#
_symmetry.space_group_name_H-M   'P 1'
#
loop_
_entity.id
_entity.type
_entity.pdbx_description
1 polymer ?
#
loop_
_entity_poly.entity_id
_entity_poly.type
_entity_poly.pdbx_seq_one_letter_code
_entity_poly.pdbx_strand_id
1 'polypeptide(L)'
;MIDGVGIDVVDIERFKSSLERTPGLLEKLFTINEQTKPIHSLAARFAAKEALAKALSAGKGLSWHEAEVVNLESGKPVFLFRGEIADLVDGADVHLSLSHDAGIASAMVIVERT
;
A
#
# COMPACT_ATOMS: atom_id res chain seq x y z
N MET A 1 -22.06 -1.64 -0.20
CA MET A 1 -21.75 -2.92 0.50
C MET A 1 -20.25 -3.11 0.60
N ILE A 2 -19.78 -3.51 1.76
CA ILE A 2 -18.37 -3.84 1.93
C ILE A 2 -18.07 -5.13 1.17
N ASP A 3 -17.12 -5.05 0.25
CA ASP A 3 -16.71 -6.18 -0.58
C ASP A 3 -15.43 -6.83 -0.08
N GLY A 4 -14.56 -6.06 0.57
CA GLY A 4 -13.34 -6.60 1.14
C GLY A 4 -12.71 -5.68 2.16
N VAL A 5 -11.99 -6.27 3.09
CA VAL A 5 -11.27 -5.55 4.14
C VAL A 5 -9.87 -6.14 4.26
N GLY A 6 -8.87 -5.28 4.33
CA GLY A 6 -7.50 -5.72 4.54
C GLY A 6 -6.81 -4.87 5.59
N ILE A 7 -5.97 -5.50 6.37
CA ILE A 7 -5.13 -4.83 7.35
C ILE A 7 -3.74 -5.44 7.29
N ASP A 8 -2.73 -4.61 7.47
CA ASP A 8 -1.35 -5.09 7.53
C ASP A 8 -0.56 -4.26 8.52
N VAL A 9 0.42 -4.88 9.15
CA VAL A 9 1.35 -4.22 10.06
C VAL A 9 2.77 -4.55 9.63
N VAL A 10 3.65 -3.56 9.72
CA VAL A 10 5.04 -3.68 9.28
C VAL A 10 5.94 -3.12 10.37
N ASP A 11 6.92 -3.92 10.79
CA ASP A 11 7.99 -3.47 11.67
C ASP A 11 8.93 -2.61 10.84
N ILE A 12 9.05 -1.32 11.18
CA ILE A 12 9.78 -0.34 10.38
C ILE A 12 11.28 -0.69 10.31
N GLU A 13 11.89 -1.08 11.42
CA GLU A 13 13.32 -1.44 11.44
C GLU A 13 13.59 -2.69 10.60
N ARG A 14 12.72 -3.70 10.70
CA ARG A 14 12.85 -4.91 9.89
C ARG A 14 12.69 -4.60 8.41
N PHE A 15 11.75 -3.72 8.07
CA PHE A 15 11.53 -3.32 6.69
C PHE A 15 12.76 -2.58 6.13
N LYS A 16 13.31 -1.66 6.92
CA LYS A 16 14.54 -0.95 6.56
C LYS A 16 15.68 -1.92 6.28
N SER A 17 15.86 -2.90 7.18
CA SER A 17 16.89 -3.93 7.00
C SER A 17 16.69 -4.73 5.71
N SER A 18 15.44 -5.06 5.40
CA SER A 18 15.12 -5.79 4.16
C SER A 18 15.50 -4.98 2.92
N LEU A 19 15.22 -3.68 2.91
CA LEU A 19 15.60 -2.82 1.80
C LEU A 19 17.12 -2.73 1.64
N GLU A 20 17.85 -2.70 2.76
CA GLU A 20 19.30 -2.63 2.74
C GLU A 20 19.94 -3.92 2.26
N ARG A 21 19.37 -5.08 2.64
CA ARG A 21 19.92 -6.40 2.31
C ARG A 21 19.56 -6.89 0.91
N THR A 22 18.51 -6.37 0.32
CA THR A 22 17.99 -6.88 -0.95
C THR A 22 18.09 -5.81 -2.03
N PRO A 23 19.17 -5.82 -2.83
CA PRO A 23 19.29 -4.86 -3.93
C PRO A 23 18.11 -4.96 -4.88
N GLY A 24 17.58 -3.80 -5.29
CA GLY A 24 16.45 -3.73 -6.21
C GLY A 24 15.08 -3.83 -5.55
N LEU A 25 15.00 -4.12 -4.26
CA LEU A 25 13.70 -4.27 -3.59
C LEU A 25 12.94 -2.94 -3.56
N LEU A 26 13.61 -1.83 -3.30
CA LEU A 26 12.98 -0.51 -3.29
C LEU A 26 12.27 -0.24 -4.62
N GLU A 27 12.95 -0.46 -5.72
CA GLU A 27 12.43 -0.22 -7.07
C GLU A 27 11.32 -1.21 -7.43
N LYS A 28 11.39 -2.42 -6.92
CA LYS A 28 10.35 -3.44 -7.15
C LYS A 28 9.04 -3.08 -6.46
N LEU A 29 9.12 -2.57 -5.24
CA LEU A 29 7.94 -2.32 -4.40
C LEU A 29 7.30 -0.96 -4.66
N PHE A 30 8.09 0.03 -5.06
CA PHE A 30 7.64 1.42 -5.08
C PHE A 30 7.87 2.08 -6.44
N THR A 31 6.92 2.94 -6.81
CA THR A 31 7.08 3.81 -7.98
C THR A 31 8.15 4.86 -7.70
N ILE A 32 8.64 5.51 -8.76
CA ILE A 32 9.64 6.57 -8.63
C ILE A 32 9.17 7.65 -7.64
N ASN A 33 7.89 8.00 -7.69
CA ASN A 33 7.34 9.03 -6.80
C ASN A 33 7.36 8.58 -5.33
N GLU A 34 7.15 7.30 -5.08
CA GLU A 34 7.16 6.75 -3.72
C GLU A 34 8.57 6.60 -3.17
N GLN A 35 9.55 6.30 -4.01
CA GLN A 35 10.91 5.95 -3.59
C GLN A 35 11.63 7.03 -2.80
N THR A 36 11.24 8.29 -2.95
CA THR A 36 11.88 9.41 -2.27
C THR A 36 11.36 9.67 -0.85
N LYS A 37 10.39 8.88 -0.41
CA LYS A 37 9.78 9.07 0.91
C LYS A 37 10.67 8.53 2.03
N PRO A 38 10.53 9.08 3.26
CA PRO A 38 11.28 8.55 4.39
C PRO A 38 10.84 7.13 4.75
N ILE A 39 11.69 6.42 5.50
CA ILE A 39 11.50 5.00 5.75
C ILE A 39 10.15 4.67 6.42
N HIS A 40 9.68 5.48 7.37
CA HIS A 40 8.39 5.21 8.01
C HIS A 40 7.24 5.33 7.01
N SER A 41 7.35 6.23 6.06
CA SER A 41 6.37 6.42 5.01
C SER A 41 6.41 5.27 4.00
N LEU A 42 7.60 4.78 3.66
CA LEU A 42 7.75 3.61 2.78
C LEU A 42 7.16 2.36 3.44
N ALA A 43 7.41 2.17 4.73
CA ALA A 43 6.84 1.04 5.47
C ALA A 43 5.32 1.10 5.48
N ALA A 44 4.73 2.29 5.71
CA ALA A 44 3.28 2.47 5.68
C ALA A 44 2.70 2.22 4.29
N ARG A 45 3.40 2.66 3.25
CA ARG A 45 2.99 2.40 1.86
C ARG A 45 3.06 0.93 1.50
N PHE A 46 4.07 0.23 1.99
CA PHE A 46 4.16 -1.22 1.81
C PHE A 46 2.97 -1.91 2.50
N ALA A 47 2.68 -1.52 3.74
CA ALA A 47 1.53 -2.05 4.47
C ALA A 47 0.22 -1.78 3.70
N ALA A 48 0.08 -0.60 3.09
CA ALA A 48 -1.09 -0.26 2.28
C ALA A 48 -1.28 -1.20 1.10
N LYS A 49 -0.21 -1.50 0.38
CA LYS A 49 -0.24 -2.40 -0.78
C LYS A 49 -0.59 -3.83 -0.36
N GLU A 50 -0.03 -4.30 0.75
CA GLU A 50 -0.35 -5.61 1.32
C GLU A 50 -1.80 -5.68 1.79
N ALA A 51 -2.29 -4.64 2.47
CA ALA A 51 -3.66 -4.56 2.93
C ALA A 51 -4.65 -4.57 1.75
N LEU A 52 -4.31 -3.86 0.67
CA LEU A 52 -5.10 -3.87 -0.55
C LEU A 52 -5.20 -5.28 -1.14
N ALA A 53 -4.08 -5.98 -1.22
CA ALA A 53 -4.05 -7.35 -1.74
C ALA A 53 -4.97 -8.26 -0.92
N LYS A 54 -4.96 -8.12 0.40
CA LYS A 54 -5.86 -8.86 1.28
C LYS A 54 -7.33 -8.51 1.03
N ALA A 55 -7.62 -7.21 0.90
CA ALA A 55 -9.00 -6.75 0.66
C ALA A 55 -9.55 -7.24 -0.67
N LEU A 56 -8.70 -7.37 -1.68
CA LEU A 56 -9.10 -7.86 -3.00
C LEU A 56 -9.05 -9.38 -3.09
N SER A 57 -8.57 -10.08 -2.07
CA SER A 57 -8.32 -11.53 -2.08
C SER A 57 -7.44 -11.94 -3.27
N ALA A 58 -6.52 -11.06 -3.63
CA ALA A 58 -5.77 -11.21 -4.87
C ALA A 58 -4.53 -12.11 -4.75
N GLY A 59 -4.12 -12.45 -3.54
CA GLY A 59 -2.97 -13.30 -3.32
C GLY A 59 -1.69 -12.74 -3.91
N LYS A 60 -0.81 -13.62 -4.37
CA LYS A 60 0.45 -13.25 -5.00
C LYS A 60 0.21 -12.89 -6.46
N GLY A 61 0.95 -11.90 -6.97
CA GLY A 61 0.93 -11.56 -8.38
C GLY A 61 0.41 -10.18 -8.73
N LEU A 62 -0.04 -9.41 -7.73
CA LEU A 62 -0.36 -8.00 -7.97
C LEU A 62 0.95 -7.23 -8.21
N SER A 63 0.95 -6.37 -9.22
CA SER A 63 2.07 -5.48 -9.45
C SER A 63 2.03 -4.35 -8.43
N TRP A 64 3.09 -4.23 -7.66
CA TRP A 64 3.22 -3.19 -6.62
C TRP A 64 3.09 -1.77 -7.19
N HIS A 65 3.53 -1.57 -8.43
CA HIS A 65 3.49 -0.27 -9.10
C HIS A 65 2.09 0.13 -9.56
N GLU A 66 1.17 -0.83 -9.66
CA GLU A 66 -0.19 -0.55 -10.10
C GLU A 66 -1.09 0.02 -9.01
N ALA A 67 -0.59 0.04 -7.77
CA ALA A 67 -1.28 0.65 -6.64
C ALA A 67 -0.33 1.62 -5.93
N GLU A 68 -0.14 2.78 -6.53
CA GLU A 68 0.70 3.82 -5.96
C GLU A 68 -0.05 4.57 -4.87
N VAL A 69 0.60 4.80 -3.73
CA VAL A 69 0.01 5.62 -2.67
C VAL A 69 0.47 7.06 -2.84
N VAL A 70 -0.48 7.97 -2.95
CA VAL A 70 -0.22 9.40 -3.05
C VAL A 70 -0.95 10.13 -1.95
N ASN A 71 -0.46 11.31 -1.58
CA ASN A 71 -1.12 12.14 -0.59
C ASN A 71 -1.83 13.29 -1.29
N LEU A 72 -3.09 13.49 -0.95
CA LEU A 72 -3.84 14.67 -1.39
C LEU A 72 -3.29 15.91 -0.69
N GLU A 73 -3.69 17.08 -1.15
CA GLU A 73 -3.29 18.35 -0.56
C GLU A 73 -3.59 18.41 0.94
N SER A 74 -4.69 17.77 1.36
CA SER A 74 -5.07 17.65 2.76
C SER A 74 -4.15 16.76 3.59
N GLY A 75 -3.25 16.02 2.94
CA GLY A 75 -2.42 15.01 3.58
C GLY A 75 -3.02 13.62 3.56
N LYS A 76 -4.29 13.50 3.17
CA LYS A 76 -4.99 12.21 3.12
C LYS A 76 -4.33 11.26 2.10
N PRO A 77 -3.97 10.03 2.50
CA PRO A 77 -3.44 9.05 1.56
C PRO A 77 -4.56 8.46 0.70
N VAL A 78 -4.29 8.30 -0.58
CA VAL A 78 -5.20 7.61 -1.49
C VAL A 78 -4.36 6.76 -2.45
N PHE A 79 -4.99 5.77 -3.07
CA PHE A 79 -4.37 4.99 -4.13
C PHE A 79 -4.56 5.66 -5.48
N LEU A 80 -3.53 5.55 -6.30
CA LEU A 80 -3.60 5.80 -7.73
C LEU A 80 -3.42 4.45 -8.42
N PHE A 81 -4.48 3.98 -9.07
CA PHE A 81 -4.49 2.64 -9.66
C PHE A 81 -4.14 2.65 -11.15
N ARG A 82 -3.45 1.60 -11.58
CA ARG A 82 -3.11 1.37 -12.99
C ARG A 82 -3.27 -0.10 -13.31
N GLY A 83 -3.35 -0.42 -14.60
CA GLY A 83 -3.28 -1.79 -15.10
C GLY A 83 -4.36 -2.72 -14.57
N GLU A 84 -3.98 -3.95 -14.25
CA GLU A 84 -4.93 -4.97 -13.79
C GLU A 84 -5.61 -4.59 -12.48
N ILE A 85 -4.90 -3.92 -11.57
CA ILE A 85 -5.50 -3.49 -10.32
C ILE A 85 -6.60 -2.46 -10.58
N ALA A 86 -6.38 -1.53 -11.52
CA ALA A 86 -7.40 -0.56 -11.90
C ALA A 86 -8.68 -1.27 -12.39
N ASP A 87 -8.52 -2.35 -13.15
CA ASP A 87 -9.66 -3.15 -13.62
C ASP A 87 -10.36 -3.85 -12.46
N LEU A 88 -9.60 -4.41 -11.51
CA LEU A 88 -10.16 -5.11 -10.36
C LEU A 88 -10.99 -4.20 -9.45
N VAL A 89 -10.59 -2.94 -9.32
CA VAL A 89 -11.28 -1.99 -8.44
C VAL A 89 -12.28 -1.11 -9.17
N ASP A 90 -12.46 -1.34 -10.47
CA ASP A 90 -13.40 -0.55 -11.26
C ASP A 90 -14.80 -0.62 -10.66
N GLY A 91 -15.42 0.55 -10.49
CA GLY A 91 -16.74 0.65 -9.87
C GLY A 91 -16.74 0.53 -8.35
N ALA A 92 -15.58 0.42 -7.73
CA ALA A 92 -15.45 0.35 -6.28
C ALA A 92 -14.93 1.64 -5.70
N ASP A 93 -15.31 1.92 -4.46
CA ASP A 93 -14.67 2.94 -3.63
C ASP A 93 -13.65 2.22 -2.75
N VAL A 94 -12.39 2.63 -2.83
CA VAL A 94 -11.33 2.04 -2.02
C VAL A 94 -10.89 3.05 -0.97
N HIS A 95 -11.13 2.69 0.28
CA HIS A 95 -10.80 3.55 1.42
C HIS A 95 -9.48 3.09 2.02
N LEU A 96 -8.61 4.03 2.35
CA LEU A 96 -7.27 3.76 2.88
C LEU A 96 -7.05 4.59 4.14
N SER A 97 -6.52 3.94 5.17
CA SER A 97 -6.05 4.63 6.39
C SER A 97 -4.68 4.09 6.76
N LEU A 98 -3.79 4.98 7.12
CA LEU A 98 -2.42 4.66 7.52
C LEU A 98 -2.16 5.16 8.93
N SER A 99 -1.34 4.44 9.69
CA SER A 99 -0.90 4.87 11.00
C SER A 99 0.50 4.33 11.27
N HIS A 100 1.27 5.03 12.10
CA HIS A 100 2.54 4.50 12.59
C HIS A 100 2.78 4.98 14.00
N ASP A 101 3.30 4.08 14.82
CA ASP A 101 3.64 4.36 16.22
C ASP A 101 4.54 3.26 16.75
N ALA A 102 5.43 3.60 17.67
CA ALA A 102 6.27 2.65 18.38
C ALA A 102 7.05 1.69 17.44
N GLY A 103 7.53 2.20 16.31
CA GLY A 103 8.31 1.41 15.36
C GLY A 103 7.47 0.52 14.43
N ILE A 104 6.15 0.66 14.46
CA ILE A 104 5.23 -0.13 13.63
C ILE A 104 4.48 0.81 12.70
N ALA A 105 4.37 0.43 11.43
CA ALA A 105 3.48 1.07 10.48
C ALA A 105 2.32 0.13 10.19
N SER A 106 1.12 0.68 10.05
CA SER A 106 -0.07 -0.12 9.76
C SER A 106 -0.93 0.54 8.70
N ALA A 107 -1.71 -0.29 8.02
CA ALA A 107 -2.64 0.17 7.01
C ALA A 107 -3.93 -0.62 7.08
N MET A 108 -5.03 0.06 6.82
CA MET A 108 -6.34 -0.57 6.66
C MET A 108 -6.90 -0.17 5.31
N VAL A 109 -7.45 -1.14 4.59
CA VAL A 109 -8.09 -0.91 3.30
C VAL A 109 -9.50 -1.52 3.35
N ILE A 110 -10.47 -0.75 2.88
CA ILE A 110 -11.85 -1.21 2.72
C ILE A 110 -12.23 -1.01 1.26
N VAL A 111 -12.70 -2.05 0.63
CA VAL A 111 -13.22 -2.00 -0.74
C VAL A 111 -14.73 -2.07 -0.66
N GLU A 112 -15.39 -1.04 -1.15
CA GLU A 112 -16.84 -0.89 -1.07
C GLU A 112 -17.44 -0.81 -2.47
N ARG A 113 -18.50 -1.56 -2.70
CA ARG A 113 -19.23 -1.55 -3.98
C ARG A 113 -20.70 -1.26 -3.75
N THR A 114 -21.30 -0.57 -4.66
CA THR A 114 -22.75 -0.29 -4.63
C THR A 114 -23.53 -1.46 -5.18
#